data_0df4d6da657c11f7fbd484e696184124
#
_entry.id   0df4d6da657c11f7fbd484e696184124
#
_cell.length_a   1.000
_cell.length_b   1.000
_cell.length_c   1.000
_cell.angle_alpha   90.00
_cell.angle_beta   90.00
_cell.angle_gamma   90.00
#
_symmetry.space_group_name_H-M   'P 1'
#
loop_
_entity.id
_entity.type
_entity.pdbx_description
1 polymer ?
#
loop_
_entity_poly.entity_id
_entity_poly.type
_entity_poly.pdbx_seq_one_letter_code
_entity_poly.pdbx_strand_id
1 'polypeptide(L)'
;KLFSLSNFANDAFFYGILFLFGGFIGYRKNKDRIILKELNESIFFLNSKEFINSTEYYNDINDEFFNKVKYSGLSKIWKSYNSSMIEIEEKGINLFSQTNDAEIFYNNDVLLKERMNTKILNYVPQLMVGLGLLGTFLGLSMGLSGLDLKDSGDISQVNNLIDGVKTSFYTSLYGM
;
A
#
# COMPACT_ATOMS: atom_id res chain seq x y z
N LYS A 1 7.29 -21.27 -35.61
CA LYS A 1 8.23 -20.54 -34.70
C LYS A 1 7.63 -19.21 -34.17
N LEU A 2 6.81 -18.48 -34.95
CA LEU A 2 6.11 -17.25 -34.50
C LEU A 2 5.03 -17.55 -33.45
N PHE A 3 4.35 -18.69 -33.55
CA PHE A 3 3.33 -19.12 -32.59
C PHE A 3 3.87 -19.35 -31.16
N SER A 4 5.12 -19.82 -31.04
CA SER A 4 5.77 -20.00 -29.73
C SER A 4 6.19 -18.69 -29.07
N LEU A 5 6.48 -17.64 -29.86
CA LEU A 5 6.88 -16.32 -29.35
C LEU A 5 5.69 -15.51 -28.83
N SER A 6 4.51 -15.62 -29.49
CA SER A 6 3.29 -14.96 -29.02
C SER A 6 2.80 -15.53 -27.68
N ASN A 7 2.80 -16.86 -27.57
CA ASN A 7 2.45 -17.50 -26.31
C ASN A 7 3.42 -17.15 -25.19
N PHE A 8 4.74 -17.14 -25.47
CA PHE A 8 5.75 -16.73 -24.49
C PHE A 8 5.59 -15.29 -24.03
N ALA A 9 5.30 -14.36 -24.97
CA ALA A 9 5.07 -12.95 -24.62
C ALA A 9 3.81 -12.77 -23.75
N ASN A 10 2.74 -13.50 -24.06
CA ASN A 10 1.50 -13.49 -23.29
C ASN A 10 1.69 -14.06 -21.88
N ASP A 11 2.38 -15.19 -21.79
CA ASP A 11 2.69 -15.82 -20.52
C ASP A 11 3.60 -14.92 -19.67
N ALA A 12 4.63 -14.32 -20.27
CA ALA A 12 5.53 -13.40 -19.58
C ALA A 12 4.79 -12.15 -19.07
N PHE A 13 3.87 -11.60 -19.86
CA PHE A 13 3.05 -10.46 -19.47
C PHE A 13 2.10 -10.80 -18.31
N PHE A 14 1.44 -11.97 -18.40
CA PHE A 14 0.57 -12.47 -17.35
C PHE A 14 1.33 -12.70 -16.03
N TYR A 15 2.46 -13.41 -16.09
CA TYR A 15 3.29 -13.63 -14.90
C TYR A 15 3.87 -12.33 -14.35
N GLY A 16 4.17 -11.36 -15.20
CA GLY A 16 4.60 -10.02 -14.79
C GLY A 16 3.55 -9.29 -13.95
N ILE A 17 2.29 -9.26 -14.41
CA ILE A 17 1.16 -8.67 -13.67
C ILE A 17 0.94 -9.42 -12.34
N LEU A 18 0.95 -10.74 -12.36
CA LEU A 18 0.73 -11.58 -11.18
C LEU A 18 1.84 -11.38 -10.15
N PHE A 19 3.10 -11.23 -10.60
CA PHE A 19 4.23 -10.92 -9.73
C PHE A 19 4.12 -9.54 -9.08
N LEU A 20 3.73 -8.51 -9.84
CA LEU A 20 3.50 -7.16 -9.33
C LEU A 20 2.37 -7.15 -8.29
N PHE A 21 1.27 -7.83 -8.57
CA PHE A 21 0.14 -7.94 -7.65
C PHE A 21 0.49 -8.72 -6.39
N GLY A 22 1.16 -9.86 -6.51
CA GLY A 22 1.65 -10.64 -5.39
C GLY A 22 2.65 -9.87 -4.52
N GLY A 23 3.57 -9.15 -5.15
CA GLY A 23 4.52 -8.26 -4.47
C GLY A 23 3.82 -7.13 -3.71
N PHE A 24 2.81 -6.53 -4.30
CA PHE A 24 2.00 -5.50 -3.66
C PHE A 24 1.22 -6.02 -2.45
N ILE A 25 0.56 -7.18 -2.57
CA ILE A 25 -0.14 -7.82 -1.44
C ILE A 25 0.85 -8.16 -0.32
N GLY A 26 2.02 -8.72 -0.67
CA GLY A 26 3.08 -9.03 0.28
C GLY A 26 3.59 -7.79 1.02
N TYR A 27 3.84 -6.71 0.29
CA TYR A 27 4.25 -5.42 0.86
C TYR A 27 3.21 -4.88 1.84
N ARG A 28 1.93 -4.85 1.43
CA ARG A 28 0.83 -4.39 2.28
C ARG A 28 0.73 -5.23 3.55
N LYS A 29 0.68 -6.56 3.42
CA LYS A 29 0.57 -7.48 4.56
C LYS A 29 1.73 -7.37 5.54
N ASN A 30 2.95 -7.14 5.05
CA ASN A 30 4.12 -6.93 5.91
C ASN A 30 4.00 -5.61 6.70
N LYS A 31 3.56 -4.54 6.05
CA LYS A 31 3.33 -3.24 6.70
C LYS A 31 2.23 -3.31 7.76
N ASP A 32 1.11 -3.96 7.45
CA ASP A 32 0.01 -4.16 8.39
C ASP A 32 0.46 -4.92 9.64
N ARG A 33 1.28 -5.97 9.49
CA ARG A 33 1.84 -6.72 10.63
C ARG A 33 2.73 -5.86 11.53
N ILE A 34 3.56 -5.01 10.93
CA ILE A 34 4.45 -4.11 11.69
C ILE A 34 3.62 -3.11 12.50
N ILE A 35 2.61 -2.51 11.88
CA ILE A 35 1.73 -1.54 12.55
C ILE A 35 0.98 -2.20 13.71
N LEU A 36 0.36 -3.37 13.47
CA LEU A 36 -0.37 -4.11 14.50
C LEU A 36 0.53 -4.51 15.66
N LYS A 37 1.75 -4.95 15.37
CA LYS A 37 2.72 -5.30 16.41
C LYS A 37 3.06 -4.11 17.29
N GLU A 38 3.38 -2.95 16.70
CA GLU A 38 3.71 -1.74 17.43
C GLU A 38 2.53 -1.22 18.25
N LEU A 39 1.31 -1.25 17.71
CA LEU A 39 0.10 -0.86 18.43
C LEU A 39 -0.14 -1.79 19.64
N ASN A 40 -0.03 -3.11 19.47
CA ASN A 40 -0.22 -4.06 20.54
C ASN A 40 0.85 -3.92 21.64
N GLU A 41 2.11 -3.71 21.26
CA GLU A 41 3.17 -3.47 22.24
C GLU A 41 2.95 -2.15 23.00
N SER A 42 2.44 -1.11 22.31
CA SER A 42 2.11 0.16 22.97
C SER A 42 0.93 0.04 23.92
N ILE A 43 -0.13 -0.68 23.53
CA ILE A 43 -1.29 -0.95 24.38
C ILE A 43 -0.87 -1.79 25.59
N PHE A 44 -0.04 -2.81 25.38
CA PHE A 44 0.47 -3.62 26.47
C PHE A 44 1.27 -2.78 27.46
N PHE A 45 2.12 -1.89 26.99
CA PHE A 45 2.88 -0.97 27.85
C PHE A 45 1.94 -0.07 28.69
N LEU A 46 0.94 0.55 28.05
CA LEU A 46 -0.02 1.41 28.73
C LEU A 46 -0.84 0.65 29.77
N ASN A 47 -1.27 -0.57 29.48
CA ASN A 47 -2.07 -1.39 30.39
C ASN A 47 -1.24 -2.04 31.52
N SER A 48 0.07 -2.17 31.36
CA SER A 48 0.95 -2.81 32.35
C SER A 48 1.34 -1.90 33.50
N LYS A 49 1.08 -0.60 33.40
CA LYS A 49 1.44 0.40 34.41
C LYS A 49 0.23 0.79 35.25
N GLU A 50 0.33 0.60 36.58
CA GLU A 50 -0.57 1.22 37.53
C GLU A 50 -0.11 2.66 37.78
N PHE A 51 -0.94 3.61 37.43
CA PHE A 51 -0.60 5.03 37.47
C PHE A 51 -0.93 5.61 38.85
N ILE A 52 0.12 5.87 39.62
CA ILE A 52 -0.01 6.45 40.96
C ILE A 52 0.03 7.97 40.92
N ASN A 53 0.72 8.55 39.90
CA ASN A 53 0.90 10.00 39.81
C ASN A 53 0.95 10.47 38.33
N SER A 54 0.26 11.58 38.03
CA SER A 54 0.15 12.11 36.67
C SER A 54 1.49 12.52 36.05
N THR A 55 2.40 13.06 36.85
CA THR A 55 3.71 13.51 36.37
C THR A 55 4.65 12.33 36.06
N GLU A 56 4.63 11.31 36.90
CA GLU A 56 5.41 10.08 36.67
C GLU A 56 4.91 9.35 35.43
N TYR A 57 3.61 9.24 35.27
CA TYR A 57 2.95 8.70 34.07
C TYR A 57 3.38 9.40 32.81
N TYR A 58 3.34 10.74 32.80
CA TYR A 58 3.74 11.55 31.66
C TYR A 58 5.20 11.31 31.28
N ASN A 59 6.11 11.30 32.26
CA ASN A 59 7.54 11.08 32.03
C ASN A 59 7.82 9.69 31.48
N ASP A 60 7.17 8.68 32.03
CA ASP A 60 7.31 7.28 31.57
C ASP A 60 6.82 7.09 30.13
N ILE A 61 5.68 7.69 29.78
CA ILE A 61 5.18 7.65 28.41
C ILE A 61 6.13 8.42 27.49
N ASN A 62 6.59 9.58 27.89
CA ASN A 62 7.51 10.39 27.11
C ASN A 62 8.81 9.61 26.83
N ASP A 63 9.39 8.96 27.82
CA ASP A 63 10.59 8.15 27.68
C ASP A 63 10.36 6.95 26.75
N GLU A 64 9.24 6.26 26.87
CA GLU A 64 8.90 5.11 26.03
C GLU A 64 8.70 5.51 24.56
N PHE A 65 7.95 6.57 24.29
CA PHE A 65 7.60 6.98 22.93
C PHE A 65 8.66 7.90 22.28
N PHE A 66 9.45 8.64 23.05
CA PHE A 66 10.51 9.51 22.52
C PHE A 66 11.87 8.83 22.40
N ASN A 67 12.29 8.11 23.43
CA ASN A 67 13.65 7.61 23.53
C ASN A 67 13.81 6.21 22.92
N LYS A 68 12.75 5.40 22.89
CA LYS A 68 12.79 4.10 22.23
C LYS A 68 12.41 4.27 20.75
N VAL A 69 13.41 4.39 19.91
CA VAL A 69 13.34 4.53 18.43
C VAL A 69 12.48 3.44 17.75
N LYS A 70 12.07 2.41 18.49
CA LYS A 70 11.30 1.27 18.03
C LYS A 70 9.93 1.64 17.44
N TYR A 71 9.35 2.76 17.86
CA TYR A 71 7.99 3.22 17.48
C TYR A 71 8.00 4.52 16.70
N SER A 72 8.83 4.62 15.67
CA SER A 72 9.08 5.88 14.96
C SER A 72 7.83 6.63 14.47
N GLY A 73 6.77 5.93 14.05
CA GLY A 73 5.54 6.57 13.60
C GLY A 73 4.66 7.06 14.76
N LEU A 74 4.50 6.24 15.82
CA LEU A 74 3.79 6.65 17.02
C LEU A 74 4.53 7.77 17.75
N SER A 75 5.87 7.76 17.74
CA SER A 75 6.70 8.82 18.31
C SER A 75 6.42 10.19 17.66
N LYS A 76 6.24 10.25 16.35
CA LYS A 76 5.89 11.49 15.66
C LYS A 76 4.50 12.00 16.03
N ILE A 77 3.53 11.10 16.10
CA ILE A 77 2.16 11.43 16.51
C ILE A 77 2.15 11.92 17.96
N TRP A 78 2.86 11.20 18.83
CA TRP A 78 3.04 11.59 20.22
C TRP A 78 3.68 12.97 20.36
N LYS A 79 4.72 13.27 19.57
CA LYS A 79 5.35 14.58 19.57
C LYS A 79 4.39 15.70 19.20
N SER A 80 3.55 15.47 18.18
CA SER A 80 2.52 16.44 17.77
C SER A 80 1.45 16.61 18.84
N TYR A 81 1.00 15.53 19.45
CA TYR A 81 0.05 15.53 20.57
C TYR A 81 0.63 16.25 21.79
N ASN A 82 1.84 15.91 22.17
CA ASN A 82 2.55 16.50 23.31
C ASN A 82 2.78 18.00 23.15
N SER A 83 3.04 18.48 21.93
CA SER A 83 3.19 19.92 21.66
C SER A 83 1.90 20.74 21.87
N SER A 84 0.75 20.08 21.97
CA SER A 84 -0.55 20.70 22.25
C SER A 84 -0.93 20.65 23.74
N MET A 85 -0.12 20.02 24.59
CA MET A 85 -0.33 20.00 26.03
C MET A 85 0.13 21.30 26.66
N ILE A 86 -0.65 21.78 27.63
CA ILE A 86 -0.35 22.93 28.46
C ILE A 86 -0.10 22.46 29.88
N GLU A 87 1.02 22.86 30.43
CA GLU A 87 1.34 22.63 31.85
C GLU A 87 0.66 23.70 32.69
N ILE A 88 -0.18 23.30 33.62
CA ILE A 88 -0.90 24.16 34.55
C ILE A 88 -0.42 23.82 35.96
N GLU A 89 0.13 24.80 36.65
CA GLU A 89 0.48 24.66 38.06
C GLU A 89 -0.73 25.01 38.94
N GLU A 90 -1.32 24.03 39.58
CA GLU A 90 -2.43 24.23 40.52
C GLU A 90 -2.04 23.66 41.88
N LYS A 91 -1.98 24.52 42.91
CA LYS A 91 -1.67 24.14 44.28
C LYS A 91 -0.33 23.41 44.48
N GLY A 92 0.69 23.77 43.67
CA GLY A 92 2.01 23.14 43.73
C GLY A 92 2.07 21.75 43.10
N ILE A 93 1.05 21.39 42.29
CA ILE A 93 1.03 20.16 41.52
C ILE A 93 1.00 20.56 40.04
N ASN A 94 1.94 20.06 39.25
CA ASN A 94 1.96 20.24 37.82
C ASN A 94 0.93 19.30 37.17
N LEU A 95 -0.12 19.90 36.62
CA LEU A 95 -1.17 19.18 35.87
C LEU A 95 -0.96 19.44 34.38
N PHE A 96 -1.01 18.37 33.59
CA PHE A 96 -1.00 18.48 32.15
C PHE A 96 -2.43 18.53 31.64
N SER A 97 -2.82 19.65 31.05
CA SER A 97 -4.12 19.83 30.41
C SER A 97 -3.96 19.86 28.90
N GLN A 98 -4.95 19.34 28.21
CA GLN A 98 -4.92 19.24 26.77
C GLN A 98 -5.92 20.19 26.15
N THR A 99 -5.44 20.91 25.11
CA THR A 99 -6.25 21.89 24.36
C THR A 99 -7.07 21.25 23.26
N ASN A 100 -6.58 20.12 22.71
CA ASN A 100 -7.19 19.44 21.57
C ASN A 100 -7.53 17.98 21.93
N ASP A 101 -8.59 17.48 21.32
CA ASP A 101 -8.99 16.08 21.49
C ASP A 101 -7.94 15.12 20.94
N ALA A 102 -7.65 14.05 21.68
CA ALA A 102 -6.70 13.01 21.27
C ALA A 102 -7.08 12.37 19.92
N GLU A 103 -8.37 12.29 19.59
CA GLU A 103 -8.88 11.72 18.35
C GLU A 103 -8.37 12.46 17.11
N ILE A 104 -8.07 13.76 17.22
CA ILE A 104 -7.50 14.56 16.12
C ILE A 104 -6.12 14.02 15.71
N PHE A 105 -5.32 13.58 16.69
CA PHE A 105 -3.96 13.10 16.48
C PHE A 105 -3.90 11.60 16.19
N TYR A 106 -4.77 10.82 16.80
CA TYR A 106 -4.77 9.35 16.76
C TYR A 106 -5.88 8.77 15.88
N ASN A 107 -6.30 9.51 14.84
CA ASN A 107 -7.25 8.97 13.88
C ASN A 107 -6.57 8.02 12.86
N ASN A 108 -7.39 7.18 12.22
CA ASN A 108 -6.91 6.20 11.26
C ASN A 108 -6.13 6.82 10.09
N ASP A 109 -6.52 8.01 9.65
CA ASP A 109 -5.87 8.68 8.52
C ASP A 109 -4.46 9.13 8.87
N VAL A 110 -4.25 9.68 10.07
CA VAL A 110 -2.93 10.11 10.55
C VAL A 110 -2.03 8.90 10.79
N LEU A 111 -2.55 7.85 11.46
CA LEU A 111 -1.83 6.61 11.71
C LEU A 111 -1.38 5.93 10.42
N LEU A 112 -2.25 5.88 9.42
CA LEU A 112 -1.94 5.28 8.12
C LEU A 112 -0.97 6.14 7.29
N LYS A 113 -1.14 7.45 7.28
CA LYS A 113 -0.25 8.37 6.53
C LYS A 113 1.20 8.31 7.00
N GLU A 114 1.42 8.25 8.33
CA GLU A 114 2.77 8.18 8.89
C GLU A 114 3.47 6.84 8.64
N ARG A 115 2.70 5.76 8.42
CA ARG A 115 3.22 4.40 8.32
C ARG A 115 3.20 3.81 6.94
N MET A 116 2.20 4.17 6.15
CA MET A 116 2.01 3.64 4.81
C MET A 116 2.21 4.76 3.79
N ASN A 117 3.00 4.48 2.77
CA ASN A 117 3.04 5.37 1.62
C ASN A 117 1.71 5.23 0.85
N THR A 118 0.70 6.00 1.29
CA THR A 118 -0.64 5.99 0.69
C THR A 118 -0.62 6.32 -0.81
N LYS A 119 0.41 7.05 -1.27
CA LYS A 119 0.60 7.32 -2.70
C LYS A 119 0.84 6.01 -3.46
N ILE A 120 1.73 5.14 -2.97
CA ILE A 120 1.98 3.84 -3.63
C ILE A 120 0.71 2.98 -3.64
N LEU A 121 -0.04 2.96 -2.53
CA LEU A 121 -1.29 2.19 -2.43
C LEU A 121 -2.33 2.62 -3.49
N ASN A 122 -2.41 3.92 -3.76
CA ASN A 122 -3.34 4.48 -4.74
C ASN A 122 -2.85 4.33 -6.18
N TYR A 123 -1.52 4.32 -6.41
CA TYR A 123 -0.95 4.21 -7.74
C TYR A 123 -0.99 2.78 -8.31
N VAL A 124 -0.86 1.76 -7.46
CA VAL A 124 -0.77 0.37 -7.94
C VAL A 124 -2.02 -0.07 -8.71
N PRO A 125 -3.27 0.15 -8.24
CA PRO A 125 -4.45 -0.19 -9.02
C PRO A 125 -4.51 0.53 -10.38
N GLN A 126 -4.17 1.82 -10.43
CA GLN A 126 -4.14 2.60 -11.66
C GLN A 126 -3.08 2.08 -12.64
N LEU A 127 -1.92 1.71 -12.14
CA LEU A 127 -0.85 1.12 -12.93
C LEU A 127 -1.26 -0.24 -13.50
N MET A 128 -1.98 -1.05 -12.74
CA MET A 128 -2.50 -2.34 -13.22
C MET A 128 -3.52 -2.17 -14.35
N VAL A 129 -4.46 -1.23 -14.23
CA VAL A 129 -5.40 -0.90 -15.31
C VAL A 129 -4.65 -0.41 -16.55
N GLY A 130 -3.65 0.46 -16.38
CA GLY A 130 -2.81 0.93 -17.47
C GLY A 130 -2.03 -0.18 -18.18
N LEU A 131 -1.47 -1.12 -17.43
CA LEU A 131 -0.81 -2.31 -17.98
C LEU A 131 -1.79 -3.22 -18.72
N GLY A 132 -3.00 -3.42 -18.19
CA GLY A 132 -4.06 -4.16 -18.88
C GLY A 132 -4.39 -3.54 -20.23
N LEU A 133 -4.53 -2.21 -20.29
CA LEU A 133 -4.77 -1.48 -21.52
C LEU A 133 -3.61 -1.59 -22.51
N LEU A 134 -2.36 -1.46 -22.07
CA LEU A 134 -1.19 -1.68 -22.91
C LEU A 134 -1.15 -3.10 -23.47
N GLY A 135 -1.50 -4.10 -22.67
CA GLY A 135 -1.59 -5.49 -23.12
C GLY A 135 -2.64 -5.67 -24.23
N THR A 136 -3.78 -4.96 -24.17
CA THR A 136 -4.77 -5.01 -25.26
C THR A 136 -4.22 -4.46 -26.57
N PHE A 137 -3.51 -3.33 -26.54
CA PHE A 137 -2.88 -2.77 -27.72
C PHE A 137 -1.81 -3.68 -28.30
N LEU A 138 -0.97 -4.27 -27.45
CA LEU A 138 0.06 -5.22 -27.88
C LEU A 138 -0.55 -6.46 -28.51
N GLY A 139 -1.59 -7.05 -27.90
CA GLY A 139 -2.27 -8.21 -28.43
C GLY A 139 -2.92 -7.95 -29.80
N LEU A 140 -3.62 -6.81 -29.95
CA LEU A 140 -4.20 -6.42 -31.23
C LEU A 140 -3.12 -6.13 -32.28
N SER A 141 -2.05 -5.42 -31.92
CA SER A 141 -0.94 -5.11 -32.83
C SER A 141 -0.26 -6.39 -33.35
N MET A 142 -0.03 -7.37 -32.46
CA MET A 142 0.54 -8.68 -32.85
C MET A 142 -0.40 -9.46 -33.76
N GLY A 143 -1.72 -9.47 -33.48
CA GLY A 143 -2.72 -10.10 -34.31
C GLY A 143 -2.80 -9.50 -35.71
N LEU A 144 -2.76 -8.16 -35.79
CA LEU A 144 -2.79 -7.45 -37.07
C LEU A 144 -1.49 -7.57 -37.87
N SER A 145 -0.34 -7.67 -37.23
CA SER A 145 0.97 -7.76 -37.89
C SER A 145 1.16 -9.03 -38.74
N GLY A 146 0.35 -10.05 -38.48
CA GLY A 146 0.33 -11.30 -39.25
C GLY A 146 -0.59 -11.27 -40.48
N LEU A 147 -1.31 -10.16 -40.74
CA LEU A 147 -2.20 -10.03 -41.88
C LEU A 147 -1.43 -9.54 -43.12
N ASP A 148 -1.27 -10.40 -44.12
CA ASP A 148 -0.79 -10.00 -45.45
C ASP A 148 -1.99 -9.80 -46.38
N LEU A 149 -2.30 -8.53 -46.71
CA LEU A 149 -3.46 -8.15 -47.50
C LEU A 149 -3.39 -8.64 -48.97
N LYS A 150 -2.26 -9.22 -49.38
CA LYS A 150 -2.06 -9.74 -50.73
C LYS A 150 -2.55 -11.18 -50.91
N ASP A 151 -2.61 -11.97 -49.82
CA ASP A 151 -3.14 -13.33 -49.83
C ASP A 151 -4.50 -13.39 -49.13
N SER A 152 -5.53 -12.90 -49.83
CA SER A 152 -6.92 -12.83 -49.35
C SER A 152 -7.62 -14.20 -49.35
N GLY A 153 -7.15 -15.13 -48.53
CA GLY A 153 -7.81 -16.43 -48.42
C GLY A 153 -7.18 -17.40 -47.43
N ASP A 154 -6.11 -16.99 -46.76
CA ASP A 154 -5.42 -17.88 -45.83
C ASP A 154 -6.08 -17.88 -44.45
N ILE A 155 -6.74 -19.00 -44.11
CA ILE A 155 -7.41 -19.24 -42.83
C ILE A 155 -6.42 -19.08 -41.67
N SER A 156 -5.13 -19.27 -41.91
CA SER A 156 -4.08 -19.10 -40.86
C SER A 156 -3.96 -17.68 -40.38
N GLN A 157 -4.17 -16.70 -41.29
CA GLN A 157 -4.12 -15.26 -40.94
C GLN A 157 -5.33 -14.85 -40.09
N VAL A 158 -6.50 -15.39 -40.39
CA VAL A 158 -7.71 -15.17 -39.56
C VAL A 158 -7.53 -15.76 -38.15
N ASN A 159 -6.92 -16.94 -38.02
CA ASN A 159 -6.63 -17.55 -36.72
C ASN A 159 -5.64 -16.69 -35.93
N ASN A 160 -4.61 -16.15 -36.55
CA ASN A 160 -3.65 -15.25 -35.88
C ASN A 160 -4.33 -13.96 -35.35
N LEU A 161 -5.27 -13.41 -36.13
CA LEU A 161 -6.05 -12.27 -35.71
C LEU A 161 -6.94 -12.59 -34.50
N ILE A 162 -7.64 -13.73 -34.55
CA ILE A 162 -8.48 -14.20 -33.46
C ILE A 162 -7.66 -14.42 -32.18
N ASP A 163 -6.48 -15.01 -32.28
CA ASP A 163 -5.58 -15.21 -31.14
C ASP A 163 -5.08 -13.88 -30.58
N GLY A 164 -4.77 -12.90 -31.43
CA GLY A 164 -4.43 -11.54 -30.99
C GLY A 164 -5.56 -10.84 -30.23
N VAL A 165 -6.79 -10.94 -30.75
CA VAL A 165 -7.99 -10.40 -30.09
C VAL A 165 -8.25 -11.11 -28.76
N LYS A 166 -8.18 -12.43 -28.72
CA LYS A 166 -8.33 -13.24 -27.52
C LYS A 166 -7.32 -12.83 -26.42
N THR A 167 -6.07 -12.68 -26.82
CA THR A 167 -5.00 -12.19 -25.93
C THR A 167 -5.33 -10.82 -25.35
N SER A 168 -5.80 -9.89 -26.20
CA SER A 168 -6.19 -8.54 -25.79
C SER A 168 -7.29 -8.55 -24.72
N PHE A 169 -8.29 -9.42 -24.88
CA PHE A 169 -9.35 -9.55 -23.89
C PHE A 169 -8.84 -10.11 -22.56
N TYR A 170 -7.98 -11.13 -22.58
CA TYR A 170 -7.43 -11.69 -21.34
C TYR A 170 -6.55 -10.68 -20.60
N THR A 171 -5.69 -9.95 -21.30
CA THR A 171 -4.82 -8.95 -20.65
C THR A 171 -5.62 -7.81 -20.04
N SER A 172 -6.72 -7.39 -20.67
CA SER A 172 -7.63 -6.38 -20.11
C SER A 172 -8.33 -6.90 -18.84
N LEU A 173 -8.81 -8.14 -18.88
CA LEU A 173 -9.48 -8.78 -17.74
C LEU A 173 -8.56 -8.90 -16.52
N TYR A 174 -7.29 -9.22 -16.73
CA TYR A 174 -6.31 -9.34 -15.65
C TYR A 174 -5.81 -7.99 -15.11
N GLY A 175 -5.91 -6.93 -15.91
CA GLY A 175 -5.53 -5.57 -15.49
C GLY A 175 -6.61 -4.82 -14.70
N MET A 176 -7.86 -5.28 -14.78
CA MET A 176 -8.99 -4.75 -14.01
C MET A 176 -9.09 -5.38 -12.63
#